data_73ca8c4ba4b32bcdfcfe617c406a795b
#
_entry.id   73ca8c4ba4b32bcdfcfe617c406a795b
#
_cell.length_a   1.000
_cell.length_b   1.000
_cell.length_c   1.000
_cell.angle_alpha   90.00
_cell.angle_beta   90.00
_cell.angle_gamma   90.00
#
_symmetry.space_group_name_H-M   'P 1'
#
loop_
_entity.id
_entity.type
_entity.pdbx_description
1 polymer ?
#
loop_
_entity_poly.entity_id
_entity_poly.type
_entity_poly.pdbx_seq_one_letter_code
_entity_poly.pdbx_strand_id
1 'polypeptide(L)'
;RLGPDAKSQVTLAYEDGRPVATTNVVASTQHAAEATKQQVRDIVSAVVADVLPQGWMPSADQLYCNPTGQFIIGGPDGDAGLTGRQIIVDTYGGAAPHGGGAFSGKDPTKVDRSAAYAARYLAKNIVAADLAEKCTIQLSYAIGVAQPLSIFVNTYGTGKIAEQRISEAVGKVMD
;
A
#
# COMPACT_ATOMS: atom_id res chain seq x y z
N ARG A 1 -14.76 0.82 -21.97
CA ARG A 1 -14.42 -0.55 -22.47
C ARG A 1 -13.71 -1.40 -21.44
N LEU A 2 -13.07 -0.80 -20.42
CA LEU A 2 -12.62 -1.52 -19.23
C LEU A 2 -13.72 -1.48 -18.15
N GLY A 3 -13.79 -2.55 -17.36
CA GLY A 3 -14.66 -2.63 -16.19
C GLY A 3 -13.96 -2.17 -14.91
N PRO A 4 -14.69 -2.10 -13.79
CA PRO A 4 -14.14 -1.58 -12.53
C PRO A 4 -13.24 -2.57 -11.78
N ASP A 5 -13.28 -3.86 -12.07
CA ASP A 5 -12.45 -4.86 -11.38
C ASP A 5 -11.09 -4.95 -12.04
N ALA A 6 -10.04 -4.69 -11.26
CA ALA A 6 -8.67 -4.75 -11.73
C ALA A 6 -7.70 -5.07 -10.60
N LYS A 7 -6.59 -5.69 -10.96
CA LYS A 7 -5.42 -5.93 -10.09
C LYS A 7 -4.16 -5.49 -10.80
N SER A 8 -3.24 -4.90 -10.05
CA SER A 8 -1.92 -4.56 -10.59
C SER A 8 -0.82 -4.99 -9.63
N GLN A 9 0.31 -5.36 -10.21
CA GLN A 9 1.53 -5.66 -9.50
C GLN A 9 2.70 -5.04 -10.26
N VAL A 10 3.55 -4.30 -9.54
CA VAL A 10 4.77 -3.71 -10.09
C VAL A 10 5.95 -4.29 -9.32
N THR A 11 6.91 -4.85 -10.03
CA THR A 11 8.16 -5.34 -9.45
C THR A 11 9.27 -4.35 -9.73
N LEU A 12 9.97 -3.93 -8.69
CA LEU A 12 11.01 -2.92 -8.74
C LEU A 12 12.38 -3.53 -8.42
N ALA A 13 13.41 -3.07 -9.12
CA ALA A 13 14.79 -3.25 -8.71
C ALA A 13 15.17 -2.16 -7.70
N TYR A 14 15.97 -2.53 -6.70
CA TYR A 14 16.44 -1.63 -5.66
C TYR A 14 17.97 -1.64 -5.60
N GLU A 15 18.57 -0.46 -5.44
CA GLU A 15 19.98 -0.27 -5.13
C GLU A 15 20.08 0.62 -3.89
N ASP A 16 20.85 0.20 -2.89
CA ASP A 16 21.03 0.90 -1.61
C ASP A 16 19.70 1.31 -0.94
N GLY A 17 18.68 0.44 -1.03
CA GLY A 17 17.36 0.67 -0.45
C GLY A 17 16.47 1.65 -1.21
N ARG A 18 16.88 2.11 -2.39
CA ARG A 18 16.10 3.01 -3.27
C ARG A 18 15.65 2.28 -4.53
N PRO A 19 14.41 2.46 -4.98
CA PRO A 19 13.98 1.87 -6.25
C PRO A 19 14.68 2.58 -7.42
N VAL A 20 15.21 1.80 -8.35
CA VAL A 20 15.98 2.32 -9.50
C VAL A 20 15.36 1.97 -10.85
N ALA A 21 14.55 0.92 -10.93
CA ALA A 21 13.91 0.50 -12.17
C ALA A 21 12.68 -0.36 -11.90
N THR A 22 11.78 -0.43 -12.89
CA THR A 22 10.71 -1.43 -12.96
C THR A 22 11.20 -2.61 -13.78
N THR A 23 11.14 -3.81 -13.19
CA THR A 23 11.53 -5.06 -13.88
C THR A 23 10.38 -5.71 -14.61
N ASN A 24 9.18 -5.71 -14.01
CA ASN A 24 7.97 -6.19 -14.69
C ASN A 24 6.71 -5.52 -14.12
N VAL A 25 5.65 -5.54 -14.91
CA VAL A 25 4.30 -5.12 -14.53
C VAL A 25 3.31 -6.21 -14.91
N VAL A 26 2.45 -6.56 -13.97
CA VAL A 26 1.28 -7.41 -14.23
C VAL A 26 0.03 -6.56 -14.03
N ALA A 27 -0.85 -6.53 -15.02
CA ALA A 27 -2.14 -5.87 -14.92
C ALA A 27 -3.23 -6.83 -15.41
N SER A 28 -4.18 -7.11 -14.53
CA SER A 28 -5.40 -7.86 -14.87
C SER A 28 -6.58 -6.91 -14.72
N THR A 29 -7.31 -6.67 -15.81
CA THR A 29 -8.44 -5.73 -15.81
C THR A 29 -9.65 -6.32 -16.51
N GLN A 30 -10.80 -6.14 -15.88
CA GLN A 30 -12.09 -6.46 -16.48
C GLN A 30 -12.32 -5.63 -17.75
N HIS A 31 -12.90 -6.24 -18.76
CA HIS A 31 -13.17 -5.58 -20.03
C HIS A 31 -14.48 -6.07 -20.66
N ALA A 32 -15.05 -5.30 -21.56
CA ALA A 32 -16.22 -5.66 -22.32
C ALA A 32 -15.90 -6.87 -23.26
N ALA A 33 -16.90 -7.70 -23.49
CA ALA A 33 -16.74 -8.96 -24.26
C ALA A 33 -16.22 -8.73 -25.69
N GLU A 34 -16.58 -7.61 -26.30
CA GLU A 34 -16.15 -7.22 -27.65
C GLU A 34 -14.74 -6.64 -27.73
N ALA A 35 -14.11 -6.37 -26.58
CA ALA A 35 -12.76 -5.84 -26.57
C ALA A 35 -11.72 -6.95 -26.84
N THR A 36 -10.89 -6.74 -27.85
CA THR A 36 -9.82 -7.67 -28.17
C THR A 36 -8.68 -7.58 -27.12
N LYS A 37 -7.92 -8.67 -26.96
CA LYS A 37 -6.75 -8.69 -26.10
C LYS A 37 -5.75 -7.56 -26.43
N GLN A 38 -5.57 -7.25 -27.72
CA GLN A 38 -4.68 -6.19 -28.15
C GLN A 38 -5.19 -4.80 -27.71
N GLN A 39 -6.48 -4.53 -27.88
CA GLN A 39 -7.08 -3.27 -27.45
C GLN A 39 -6.94 -3.05 -25.94
N VAL A 40 -7.17 -4.12 -25.14
CA VAL A 40 -6.98 -4.05 -23.67
C VAL A 40 -5.51 -3.77 -23.34
N ARG A 41 -4.58 -4.47 -24.00
CA ARG A 41 -3.15 -4.27 -23.83
C ARG A 41 -2.70 -2.85 -24.18
N ASP A 42 -3.20 -2.29 -25.28
CA ASP A 42 -2.85 -0.93 -25.71
C ASP A 42 -3.28 0.11 -24.69
N ILE A 43 -4.50 -0.02 -24.14
CA ILE A 43 -5.01 0.86 -23.08
C ILE A 43 -4.14 0.74 -21.82
N VAL A 44 -3.89 -0.49 -21.37
CA VAL A 44 -3.08 -0.75 -20.18
C VAL A 44 -1.66 -0.23 -20.35
N SER A 45 -1.04 -0.44 -21.51
CA SER A 45 0.31 0.06 -21.81
C SER A 45 0.39 1.58 -21.72
N ALA A 46 -0.61 2.29 -22.26
CA ALA A 46 -0.67 3.74 -22.18
C ALA A 46 -0.78 4.24 -20.74
N VAL A 47 -1.65 3.61 -19.92
CA VAL A 47 -1.79 3.96 -18.50
C VAL A 47 -0.50 3.67 -17.71
N VAL A 48 0.13 2.52 -17.95
CA VAL A 48 1.39 2.17 -17.28
C VAL A 48 2.50 3.17 -17.62
N ALA A 49 2.58 3.59 -18.88
CA ALA A 49 3.58 4.58 -19.33
C ALA A 49 3.35 5.96 -18.72
N ASP A 50 2.08 6.34 -18.48
CA ASP A 50 1.73 7.62 -17.87
C ASP A 50 2.01 7.65 -16.35
N VAL A 51 1.87 6.51 -15.68
CA VAL A 51 2.00 6.39 -14.21
C VAL A 51 3.45 6.16 -13.76
N LEU A 52 4.23 5.41 -14.52
CA LEU A 52 5.62 5.11 -14.16
C LEU A 52 6.53 6.33 -14.39
N PRO A 53 7.59 6.49 -13.58
CA PRO A 53 8.61 7.48 -13.84
C PRO A 53 9.20 7.33 -15.25
N GLN A 54 9.63 8.45 -15.85
CA GLN A 54 10.24 8.45 -17.17
C GLN A 54 11.43 7.48 -17.23
N GLY A 55 11.45 6.62 -18.24
CA GLY A 55 12.48 5.59 -18.43
C GLY A 55 12.28 4.29 -17.63
N TRP A 56 11.20 4.18 -16.84
CA TRP A 56 10.92 2.99 -16.03
C TRP A 56 9.95 2.01 -16.69
N MET A 57 9.48 2.31 -17.91
CA MET A 57 8.62 1.38 -18.64
C MET A 57 9.36 0.06 -18.89
N PRO A 58 8.83 -1.11 -18.46
CA PRO A 58 9.47 -2.38 -18.73
C PRO A 58 9.40 -2.72 -20.22
N SER A 59 10.23 -3.68 -20.66
CA SER A 59 10.15 -4.21 -22.01
C SER A 59 8.79 -4.86 -22.29
N ALA A 60 8.42 -4.96 -23.56
CA ALA A 60 7.08 -5.44 -23.95
C ALA A 60 6.76 -6.87 -23.47
N ASP A 61 7.78 -7.72 -23.32
CA ASP A 61 7.69 -9.08 -22.81
C ASP A 61 7.57 -9.15 -21.28
N GLN A 62 7.91 -8.07 -20.59
CA GLN A 62 7.79 -7.93 -19.13
C GLN A 62 6.51 -7.19 -18.69
N LEU A 63 5.68 -6.76 -19.63
CA LEU A 63 4.35 -6.23 -19.37
C LEU A 63 3.30 -7.30 -19.62
N TYR A 64 2.81 -7.88 -18.53
CA TYR A 64 1.78 -8.94 -18.54
C TYR A 64 0.39 -8.30 -18.41
N CYS A 65 -0.41 -8.37 -19.48
CA CYS A 65 -1.77 -7.88 -19.49
C CYS A 65 -2.75 -9.02 -19.65
N ASN A 66 -3.65 -9.22 -18.68
CA ASN A 66 -4.60 -10.34 -18.64
C ASN A 66 -3.93 -11.67 -19.05
N PRO A 67 -2.89 -12.14 -18.35
CA PRO A 67 -2.09 -13.29 -18.77
C PRO A 67 -2.90 -14.58 -18.83
N THR A 68 -3.98 -14.69 -18.06
CA THR A 68 -4.87 -15.86 -18.02
C THR A 68 -5.93 -15.85 -19.14
N GLY A 69 -6.03 -14.78 -19.92
CA GLY A 69 -6.98 -14.65 -21.02
C GLY A 69 -8.02 -13.54 -20.83
N GLN A 70 -9.29 -13.82 -21.17
CA GLN A 70 -10.37 -12.85 -21.04
C GLN A 70 -10.79 -12.65 -19.58
N PHE A 71 -11.08 -11.41 -19.23
CA PHE A 71 -11.61 -11.03 -17.91
C PHE A 71 -12.88 -10.20 -18.10
N ILE A 72 -14.01 -10.87 -18.36
CA ILE A 72 -15.30 -10.26 -18.70
C ILE A 72 -16.15 -10.13 -17.43
N ILE A 73 -16.22 -11.19 -16.63
CA ILE A 73 -16.99 -11.20 -15.36
C ILE A 73 -16.06 -10.80 -14.25
N GLY A 74 -16.43 -9.76 -13.48
CA GLY A 74 -15.66 -9.25 -12.35
C GLY A 74 -16.56 -8.75 -11.23
N GLY A 75 -15.92 -8.25 -10.17
CA GLY A 75 -16.60 -7.84 -8.95
C GLY A 75 -17.28 -9.01 -8.23
N PRO A 76 -18.35 -8.77 -7.45
CA PRO A 76 -19.02 -9.80 -6.64
C PRO A 76 -19.55 -10.98 -7.46
N ASP A 77 -19.88 -10.79 -8.73
CA ASP A 77 -20.34 -11.87 -9.63
C ASP A 77 -19.20 -12.83 -10.01
N GLY A 78 -17.96 -12.34 -10.01
CA GLY A 78 -16.77 -13.15 -10.27
C GLY A 78 -16.19 -13.76 -9.00
N ASP A 79 -16.00 -12.95 -7.98
CA ASP A 79 -15.41 -13.34 -6.70
C ASP A 79 -15.82 -12.34 -5.61
N ALA A 80 -16.57 -12.80 -4.62
CA ALA A 80 -16.97 -11.99 -3.48
C ALA A 80 -15.88 -12.04 -2.40
N GLY A 81 -15.22 -10.92 -2.14
CA GLY A 81 -14.26 -10.78 -1.05
C GLY A 81 -14.90 -10.82 0.33
N LEU A 82 -14.10 -11.13 1.34
CA LEU A 82 -14.49 -11.09 2.75
C LEU A 82 -13.69 -10.01 3.49
N THR A 83 -14.37 -9.24 4.33
CA THR A 83 -13.73 -8.29 5.24
C THR A 83 -12.66 -8.99 6.10
N GLY A 84 -11.48 -8.42 6.19
CA GLY A 84 -10.35 -8.98 6.92
C GLY A 84 -9.46 -9.94 6.11
N ARG A 85 -9.80 -10.22 4.85
CA ARG A 85 -8.98 -11.04 3.94
C ARG A 85 -8.26 -10.25 2.86
N GLN A 86 -8.49 -8.94 2.74
CA GLN A 86 -7.85 -8.01 1.80
C GLN A 86 -7.25 -6.81 2.53
N ILE A 87 -6.48 -7.05 3.60
CA ILE A 87 -5.99 -5.99 4.49
C ILE A 87 -4.53 -5.57 4.22
N ILE A 88 -3.78 -6.31 3.43
CA ILE A 88 -2.35 -6.03 3.22
C ILE A 88 -2.11 -4.86 2.25
N VAL A 89 -3.10 -4.48 1.45
CA VAL A 89 -3.08 -3.22 0.69
C VAL A 89 -2.90 -2.01 1.62
N ASP A 90 -3.51 -2.04 2.78
CA ASP A 90 -3.45 -0.97 3.80
C ASP A 90 -2.02 -0.70 4.31
N THR A 91 -1.13 -1.67 4.16
CA THR A 91 0.29 -1.60 4.54
C THR A 91 1.23 -1.81 3.35
N TYR A 92 0.80 -1.34 2.18
CA TYR A 92 1.63 -1.28 0.97
C TYR A 92 2.14 -2.66 0.50
N GLY A 93 1.28 -3.68 0.51
CA GLY A 93 1.64 -5.03 0.07
C GLY A 93 2.62 -5.76 0.99
N GLY A 94 2.65 -5.40 2.28
CA GLY A 94 3.56 -5.98 3.26
C GLY A 94 4.88 -5.23 3.43
N ALA A 95 5.06 -4.08 2.76
CA ALA A 95 6.24 -3.23 2.98
C ALA A 95 6.27 -2.61 4.39
N ALA A 96 5.10 -2.38 4.99
CA ALA A 96 4.96 -2.01 6.38
C ALA A 96 4.23 -3.11 7.17
N PRO A 97 4.51 -3.29 8.47
CA PRO A 97 3.78 -4.20 9.34
C PRO A 97 2.29 -3.85 9.43
N HIS A 98 1.43 -4.86 9.57
CA HIS A 98 -0.01 -4.70 9.76
C HIS A 98 -0.45 -5.25 11.12
N GLY A 99 -1.33 -4.55 11.82
CA GLY A 99 -1.84 -4.97 13.12
C GLY A 99 -2.89 -6.09 13.06
N GLY A 100 -3.39 -6.45 11.87
CA GLY A 100 -4.35 -7.53 11.63
C GLY A 100 -5.81 -7.08 11.58
N GLY A 101 -6.15 -5.88 12.04
CA GLY A 101 -7.52 -5.36 12.02
C GLY A 101 -7.93 -4.82 10.64
N ALA A 102 -9.08 -5.24 10.11
CA ALA A 102 -9.66 -4.64 8.92
C ALA A 102 -10.16 -3.22 9.19
N PHE A 103 -10.05 -2.32 8.21
CA PHE A 103 -10.57 -0.93 8.32
C PHE A 103 -12.01 -0.83 7.83
N SER A 104 -12.34 -1.58 6.79
CA SER A 104 -13.67 -1.58 6.17
C SER A 104 -14.77 -1.91 7.19
N GLY A 105 -15.85 -1.13 7.17
CA GLY A 105 -17.00 -1.32 8.06
C GLY A 105 -16.81 -0.83 9.49
N LYS A 106 -15.67 -0.21 9.82
CA LYS A 106 -15.39 0.34 11.15
C LYS A 106 -15.49 1.87 11.17
N ASP A 107 -16.11 2.41 12.20
CA ASP A 107 -16.12 3.84 12.51
C ASP A 107 -14.86 4.24 13.32
N PRO A 108 -14.62 5.56 13.56
CA PRO A 108 -13.42 6.04 14.26
C PRO A 108 -13.29 5.58 15.72
N THR A 109 -14.34 5.04 16.33
CA THR A 109 -14.29 4.50 17.71
C THR A 109 -13.56 3.16 17.80
N LYS A 110 -13.30 2.52 16.66
CA LYS A 110 -12.61 1.22 16.60
C LYS A 110 -11.11 1.45 16.53
N VAL A 111 -10.40 1.04 17.57
CA VAL A 111 -8.95 1.22 17.72
C VAL A 111 -8.13 0.58 16.59
N ASP A 112 -8.54 -0.56 16.06
CA ASP A 112 -7.89 -1.21 14.93
C ASP A 112 -7.74 -0.27 13.71
N ARG A 113 -8.71 0.62 13.53
CA ARG A 113 -8.68 1.60 12.44
C ARG A 113 -8.05 2.91 12.89
N SER A 114 -8.54 3.52 13.96
CA SER A 114 -8.10 4.85 14.41
C SER A 114 -6.62 4.86 14.79
N ALA A 115 -6.13 3.84 15.50
CA ALA A 115 -4.72 3.75 15.86
C ALA A 115 -3.81 3.54 14.65
N ALA A 116 -4.24 2.75 13.65
CA ALA A 116 -3.47 2.55 12.42
C ALA A 116 -3.35 3.85 11.62
N TYR A 117 -4.44 4.62 11.49
CA TYR A 117 -4.40 5.93 10.84
C TYR A 117 -3.53 6.93 11.60
N ALA A 118 -3.63 6.98 12.93
CA ALA A 118 -2.81 7.84 13.77
C ALA A 118 -1.32 7.46 13.64
N ALA A 119 -0.98 6.20 13.72
CA ALA A 119 0.40 5.72 13.56
C ALA A 119 0.99 6.12 12.19
N ARG A 120 0.21 5.97 11.11
CA ARG A 120 0.64 6.39 9.78
C ARG A 120 0.83 7.90 9.68
N TYR A 121 -0.10 8.67 10.22
CA TYR A 121 0.00 10.14 10.24
C TYR A 121 1.27 10.59 10.96
N LEU A 122 1.54 10.05 12.13
CA LEU A 122 2.72 10.37 12.93
C LEU A 122 4.01 9.97 12.21
N ALA A 123 4.08 8.75 11.66
CA ALA A 123 5.25 8.26 10.91
C ALA A 123 5.55 9.15 9.70
N LYS A 124 4.53 9.56 8.96
CA LYS A 124 4.68 10.50 7.83
C LYS A 124 5.20 11.86 8.27
N ASN A 125 4.73 12.39 9.38
CA ASN A 125 5.20 13.67 9.89
C ASN A 125 6.66 13.62 10.36
N ILE A 126 7.11 12.50 10.96
CA ILE A 126 8.49 12.29 11.34
C ILE A 126 9.41 12.33 10.12
N VAL A 127 9.02 11.65 9.04
CA VAL A 127 9.79 11.65 7.79
C VAL A 127 9.73 13.03 7.11
N ALA A 128 8.58 13.68 7.07
CA ALA A 128 8.41 15.01 6.50
C ALA A 128 9.19 16.09 7.26
N ALA A 129 9.38 15.92 8.57
CA ALA A 129 10.22 16.78 9.41
C ALA A 129 11.72 16.47 9.27
N ASP A 130 12.10 15.59 8.37
CA ASP A 130 13.49 15.18 8.13
C ASP A 130 14.20 14.60 9.37
N LEU A 131 13.44 13.99 10.29
CA LEU A 131 13.98 13.32 11.47
C LEU A 131 14.48 11.91 11.19
N ALA A 132 13.97 11.28 10.13
CA ALA A 132 14.37 9.98 9.61
C ALA A 132 13.99 9.84 8.14
N GLU A 133 14.66 8.98 7.36
CA GLU A 133 14.26 8.65 5.99
C GLU A 133 13.12 7.63 5.96
N LYS A 134 13.04 6.77 6.97
CA LYS A 134 12.02 5.74 7.15
C LYS A 134 11.54 5.73 8.59
N CYS A 135 10.25 5.46 8.79
CA CYS A 135 9.69 5.36 10.14
C CYS A 135 8.52 4.39 10.19
N THR A 136 8.58 3.47 11.13
CA THR A 136 7.45 2.64 11.55
C THR A 136 7.10 2.98 12.98
N ILE A 137 5.81 3.21 13.24
CA ILE A 137 5.27 3.39 14.58
C ILE A 137 4.30 2.25 14.87
N GLN A 138 4.46 1.63 16.04
CA GLN A 138 3.53 0.66 16.58
C GLN A 138 2.95 1.19 17.87
N LEU A 139 1.61 1.17 17.96
CA LEU A 139 0.85 1.55 19.14
C LEU A 139 0.20 0.29 19.74
N SER A 140 0.25 0.13 21.05
CA SER A 140 -0.49 -0.93 21.75
C SER A 140 -1.49 -0.32 22.71
N TYR A 141 -2.67 -0.95 22.79
CA TYR A 141 -3.78 -0.50 23.64
C TYR A 141 -4.34 -1.64 24.48
N ALA A 142 -4.86 -1.27 25.66
CA ALA A 142 -5.82 -2.10 26.38
C ALA A 142 -7.24 -1.67 26.02
N ILE A 143 -8.15 -2.62 25.82
CA ILE A 143 -9.56 -2.31 25.54
C ILE A 143 -10.16 -1.51 26.70
N GLY A 144 -10.82 -0.40 26.37
CA GLY A 144 -11.42 0.51 27.36
C GLY A 144 -10.44 1.53 27.97
N VAL A 145 -9.17 1.54 27.56
CA VAL A 145 -8.18 2.52 28.00
C VAL A 145 -7.79 3.40 26.82
N ALA A 146 -8.02 4.70 26.93
CA ALA A 146 -7.78 5.66 25.85
C ALA A 146 -6.29 5.88 25.56
N GLN A 147 -5.46 5.86 26.58
CA GLN A 147 -4.02 6.06 26.46
C GLN A 147 -3.34 4.80 25.95
N PRO A 148 -2.39 4.91 24.98
CA PRO A 148 -1.61 3.77 24.53
C PRO A 148 -0.75 3.21 25.67
N LEU A 149 -0.66 1.89 25.76
CA LEU A 149 0.22 1.20 26.71
C LEU A 149 1.69 1.33 26.32
N SER A 150 1.97 1.36 25.02
CA SER A 150 3.32 1.59 24.50
C SER A 150 3.28 2.24 23.13
N ILE A 151 4.34 3.00 22.87
CA ILE A 151 4.65 3.62 21.59
C ILE A 151 6.03 3.12 21.19
N PHE A 152 6.10 2.29 20.16
CA PHE A 152 7.36 1.80 19.61
C PHE A 152 7.66 2.52 18.30
N VAL A 153 8.88 3.01 18.16
CA VAL A 153 9.38 3.70 16.97
C VAL A 153 10.58 2.95 16.42
N ASN A 154 10.59 2.70 15.12
CA ASN A 154 11.74 2.14 14.42
C ASN A 154 12.04 3.01 13.18
N THR A 155 13.23 3.59 13.15
CA THR A 155 13.73 4.42 12.04
C THR A 155 14.65 3.65 11.10
N TYR A 156 14.85 2.34 11.33
CA TYR A 156 15.71 1.48 10.51
C TYR A 156 17.16 2.00 10.40
N GLY A 157 17.66 2.64 11.45
CA GLY A 157 18.99 3.25 11.47
C GLY A 157 19.12 4.57 10.70
N THR A 158 18.03 5.11 10.16
CA THR A 158 18.03 6.39 9.41
C THR A 158 17.71 7.61 10.28
N GLY A 159 17.47 7.40 11.58
CA GLY A 159 17.11 8.46 12.52
C GLY A 159 18.25 9.45 12.77
N LYS A 160 17.96 10.74 12.68
CA LYS A 160 18.90 11.84 13.02
C LYS A 160 18.95 12.12 14.53
N ILE A 161 17.97 11.62 15.27
CA ILE A 161 17.89 11.66 16.73
C ILE A 161 17.52 10.28 17.27
N ALA A 162 17.74 10.04 18.55
CA ALA A 162 17.40 8.77 19.19
C ALA A 162 15.91 8.47 19.09
N GLU A 163 15.53 7.24 18.76
CA GLU A 163 14.14 6.77 18.63
C GLU A 163 13.33 6.99 19.91
N GLN A 164 13.99 6.88 21.08
CA GLN A 164 13.34 7.20 22.35
C GLN A 164 12.84 8.64 22.39
N ARG A 165 13.61 9.63 21.90
CA ARG A 165 13.17 11.04 21.86
C ARG A 165 12.00 11.25 20.88
N ILE A 166 12.01 10.51 19.77
CA ILE A 166 10.87 10.52 18.83
C ILE A 166 9.63 9.95 19.51
N SER A 167 9.76 8.81 20.21
CA SER A 167 8.67 8.17 20.95
C SER A 167 8.08 9.11 22.03
N GLU A 168 8.92 9.79 22.79
CA GLU A 168 8.49 10.79 23.78
C GLU A 168 7.74 11.96 23.14
N ALA A 169 8.19 12.44 21.98
CA ALA A 169 7.53 13.51 21.24
C ALA A 169 6.17 13.04 20.68
N VAL A 170 6.09 11.82 20.16
CA VAL A 170 4.84 11.19 19.70
C VAL A 170 3.85 11.08 20.86
N GLY A 171 4.28 10.64 22.05
CA GLY A 171 3.44 10.59 23.23
C GLY A 171 2.82 11.93 23.59
N LYS A 172 3.59 13.01 23.52
CA LYS A 172 3.10 14.38 23.78
C LYS A 172 2.10 14.91 22.74
N VAL A 173 2.20 14.46 21.51
CA VAL A 173 1.28 14.86 20.41
C VAL A 173 -0.02 14.07 20.48
N MET A 174 0.00 12.88 21.06
CA MET A 174 -1.17 12.00 21.20
C MET A 174 -1.98 12.29 22.49
N ASP A 175 -1.52 13.16 23.37
CA ASP A 175 -2.20 13.59 24.60
C ASP A 175 -3.26 14.70 24.28
#